data_3bf52eedba006c3af314e8eeeb2e7dec
#
_entry.id   3bf52eedba006c3af314e8eeeb2e7dec
#
_cell.length_a   1.000
_cell.length_b   1.000
_cell.length_c   1.000
_cell.angle_alpha   90.00
_cell.angle_beta   90.00
_cell.angle_gamma   90.00
#
_symmetry.space_group_name_H-M   'P 1'
#
loop_
_entity.id
_entity.type
_entity.pdbx_description
1 polymer ?
#
loop_
_entity_poly.entity_id
_entity_poly.type
_entity_poly.pdbx_seq_one_letter_code
_entity_poly.pdbx_strand_id
1 'polypeptide(L)'
;MLVSNDHVEAADVIVLAYNDDFAEMLEAADLLHSGVATRVVIFADPPDRVDREFIRRGVPYEDTAARAARELKALGVGSIEQIPPTVHGTEDIPRVLPDWSEEQGLRSALLVSPSDHSRRLRRMLHRAMKDHHARLTVRSAPYSVFDPDRWWESHDGIRTEFVELEKLLLDVMRHPIS
;
A
#
# COMPACT_ATOMS: atom_id res chain seq x y z
N MET A 1 -13.79 -11.07 -7.09
CA MET A 1 -12.40 -11.03 -7.60
C MET A 1 -11.80 -9.65 -7.32
N LEU A 2 -11.00 -9.55 -6.28
CA LEU A 2 -10.51 -8.29 -5.68
C LEU A 2 -9.11 -7.89 -6.16
N VAL A 3 -8.37 -8.83 -6.76
CA VAL A 3 -6.97 -8.66 -7.13
C VAL A 3 -6.82 -7.94 -8.47
N SER A 4 -5.89 -7.03 -8.53
CA SER A 4 -5.42 -6.38 -9.74
C SER A 4 -3.89 -6.34 -9.75
N ASN A 5 -3.31 -6.75 -10.86
CA ASN A 5 -1.87 -6.69 -11.09
C ASN A 5 -1.62 -5.97 -12.42
N ASP A 6 -0.98 -4.82 -12.35
CA ASP A 6 -0.44 -4.17 -13.54
C ASP A 6 0.89 -4.85 -13.94
N HIS A 7 1.27 -4.67 -15.19
CA HIS A 7 2.58 -5.14 -15.65
C HIS A 7 3.68 -4.37 -14.90
N VAL A 8 4.66 -5.11 -14.37
CA VAL A 8 5.78 -4.51 -13.65
C VAL A 8 6.79 -3.97 -14.66
N GLU A 9 7.02 -2.68 -14.59
CA GLU A 9 8.04 -1.97 -15.35
C GLU A 9 8.96 -1.22 -14.40
N ALA A 10 10.09 -0.74 -14.91
CA ALA A 10 10.98 0.12 -14.12
C ALA A 10 10.25 1.36 -13.62
N ALA A 11 10.41 1.68 -12.35
CA ALA A 11 9.79 2.79 -11.66
C ALA A 11 10.83 3.63 -10.91
N ASP A 12 10.54 4.92 -10.74
CA ASP A 12 11.42 5.80 -9.96
C ASP A 12 11.42 5.41 -8.47
N VAL A 13 10.30 4.82 -8.00
CA VAL A 13 10.11 4.45 -6.61
C VAL A 13 9.09 3.32 -6.46
N ILE A 14 9.28 2.47 -5.45
CA ILE A 14 8.25 1.57 -4.93
C ILE A 14 7.58 2.22 -3.73
N VAL A 15 6.26 2.25 -3.71
CA VAL A 15 5.46 2.77 -2.59
C VAL A 15 4.74 1.60 -1.93
N LEU A 16 4.87 1.44 -0.62
CA LEU A 16 4.11 0.45 0.13
C LEU A 16 2.75 1.03 0.53
N ALA A 17 1.68 0.35 0.12
CA ALA A 17 0.37 0.61 0.68
C ALA A 17 0.35 0.12 2.14
N TYR A 18 -0.29 0.93 3.00
CA TYR A 18 -0.42 0.59 4.41
C TYR A 18 -1.13 -0.76 4.62
N ASN A 19 -0.50 -1.67 5.37
CA ASN A 19 -1.12 -2.89 5.87
C ASN A 19 -0.38 -3.46 7.09
N ASP A 20 -1.13 -4.15 7.96
CA ASP A 20 -0.62 -4.76 9.18
C ASP A 20 0.06 -6.13 8.95
N ASP A 21 -0.16 -6.81 7.82
CA ASP A 21 0.41 -8.14 7.55
C ASP A 21 1.80 -8.13 6.93
N PHE A 22 2.28 -6.95 6.48
CA PHE A 22 3.63 -6.72 5.97
C PHE A 22 4.04 -7.52 4.74
N ALA A 23 3.11 -8.14 4.03
CA ALA A 23 3.38 -8.90 2.80
C ALA A 23 4.02 -8.04 1.70
N GLU A 24 3.67 -6.75 1.67
CA GLU A 24 4.19 -5.77 0.71
C GLU A 24 5.69 -5.57 0.83
N MET A 25 6.27 -5.73 2.02
CA MET A 25 7.70 -5.56 2.22
C MET A 25 8.51 -6.65 1.53
N LEU A 26 8.02 -7.89 1.54
CA LEU A 26 8.67 -9.00 0.83
C LEU A 26 8.67 -8.77 -0.67
N GLU A 27 7.50 -8.42 -1.24
CA GLU A 27 7.40 -8.11 -2.67
C GLU A 27 8.24 -6.88 -3.04
N ALA A 28 8.25 -5.83 -2.22
CA ALA A 28 9.07 -4.65 -2.48
C ALA A 28 10.57 -4.97 -2.45
N ALA A 29 11.03 -5.80 -1.52
CA ALA A 29 12.41 -6.25 -1.46
C ALA A 29 12.79 -7.05 -2.71
N ASP A 30 11.94 -7.98 -3.15
CA ASP A 30 12.17 -8.78 -4.36
C ASP A 30 12.22 -7.89 -5.62
N LEU A 31 11.32 -6.93 -5.74
CA LEU A 31 11.28 -5.97 -6.85
C LEU A 31 12.52 -5.07 -6.88
N LEU A 32 13.00 -4.60 -5.72
CA LEU A 32 14.24 -3.83 -5.64
C LEU A 32 15.46 -4.66 -6.03
N HIS A 33 15.56 -5.88 -5.54
CA HIS A 33 16.65 -6.79 -5.89
C HIS A 33 16.66 -7.15 -7.38
N SER A 34 15.48 -7.17 -8.02
CA SER A 34 15.35 -7.35 -9.46
C SER A 34 15.62 -6.07 -10.28
N GLY A 35 15.87 -4.93 -9.62
CA GLY A 35 16.22 -3.67 -10.30
C GLY A 35 15.01 -2.88 -10.82
N VAL A 36 13.81 -3.17 -10.38
CA VAL A 36 12.58 -2.45 -10.77
C VAL A 36 12.63 -0.99 -10.30
N ALA A 37 13.16 -0.74 -9.09
CA ALA A 37 13.38 0.60 -8.56
C ALA A 37 14.64 0.61 -7.69
N THR A 38 15.03 1.80 -7.21
CA THR A 38 16.22 1.98 -6.36
C THR A 38 15.88 2.36 -4.92
N ARG A 39 14.63 2.69 -4.63
CA ARG A 39 14.17 3.11 -3.30
C ARG A 39 12.74 2.67 -3.02
N VAL A 40 12.45 2.52 -1.73
CA VAL A 40 11.10 2.27 -1.20
C VAL A 40 10.65 3.47 -0.41
N VAL A 41 9.37 3.78 -0.53
CA VAL A 41 8.69 4.80 0.26
C VAL A 41 7.54 4.18 1.02
N ILE A 42 7.40 4.51 2.29
CA ILE A 42 6.38 4.03 3.20
C ILE A 42 5.58 5.19 3.78
N PHE A 43 4.28 4.94 4.01
CA PHE A 43 3.45 5.87 4.75
C PHE A 43 3.64 5.68 6.25
N ALA A 44 3.76 6.79 6.99
CA ALA A 44 3.69 6.76 8.44
C ALA A 44 2.22 6.84 8.88
N ASP A 45 1.83 5.97 9.78
CA ASP A 45 0.51 5.99 10.42
C ASP A 45 0.60 6.62 11.83
N PRO A 46 -0.41 7.42 12.21
CA PRO A 46 -0.44 7.97 13.55
C PRO A 46 -0.84 6.90 14.57
N PRO A 47 -0.36 7.02 15.81
CA PRO A 47 -0.75 6.10 16.87
C PRO A 47 -2.27 6.11 17.07
N ASP A 48 -2.87 4.95 17.18
CA ASP A 48 -4.29 4.78 17.45
C ASP A 48 -4.64 5.13 18.92
N ARG A 49 -5.90 4.87 19.33
CA ARG A 49 -6.34 5.15 20.70
C ARG A 49 -5.61 4.29 21.73
N VAL A 50 -5.33 3.04 21.39
CA VAL A 50 -4.67 2.08 22.30
C VAL A 50 -3.19 2.44 22.41
N ASP A 51 -2.54 2.72 21.28
CA ASP A 51 -1.15 3.15 21.21
C ASP A 51 -0.90 4.41 22.05
N ARG A 52 -1.78 5.42 21.90
CA ARG A 52 -1.70 6.65 22.71
C ARG A 52 -1.80 6.39 24.22
N GLU A 53 -2.60 5.39 24.62
CA GLU A 53 -2.70 4.99 26.03
C GLU A 53 -1.43 4.27 26.50
N PHE A 54 -0.83 3.41 25.68
CA PHE A 54 0.47 2.80 25.98
C PHE A 54 1.57 3.84 26.11
N ILE A 55 1.65 4.78 25.15
CA ILE A 55 2.59 5.92 25.21
C ILE A 55 2.42 6.72 26.49
N ARG A 56 1.18 7.05 26.86
CA ARG A 56 0.85 7.79 28.09
C ARG A 56 1.34 7.05 29.36
N ARG A 57 1.37 5.72 29.31
CA ARG A 57 1.87 4.86 30.41
C ARG A 57 3.37 4.62 30.37
N GLY A 58 4.09 5.25 29.44
CA GLY A 58 5.53 5.11 29.30
C GLY A 58 5.99 3.84 28.57
N VAL A 59 5.09 3.17 27.86
CA VAL A 59 5.46 2.02 27.02
C VAL A 59 6.03 2.56 25.70
N PRO A 60 7.22 2.07 25.25
CA PRO A 60 7.77 2.45 23.96
C PRO A 60 6.81 2.12 22.81
N TYR A 61 6.66 3.05 21.88
CA TYR A 61 5.86 2.90 20.69
C TYR A 61 6.75 2.82 19.44
N GLU A 62 6.53 1.81 18.63
CA GLU A 62 7.11 1.70 17.29
C GLU A 62 5.96 1.77 16.30
N ASP A 63 5.93 2.80 15.45
CA ASP A 63 4.91 2.90 14.40
C ASP A 63 5.15 1.86 13.29
N THR A 64 4.10 1.61 12.49
CA THR A 64 4.14 0.63 11.40
C THR A 64 5.23 0.95 10.38
N ALA A 65 5.48 2.23 10.10
CA ALA A 65 6.52 2.64 9.15
C ALA A 65 7.93 2.38 9.71
N ALA A 66 8.16 2.64 11.01
CA ALA A 66 9.45 2.34 11.65
C ALA A 66 9.72 0.83 11.65
N ARG A 67 8.70 0.02 11.96
CA ARG A 67 8.78 -1.44 11.88
C ARG A 67 9.08 -1.90 10.46
N ALA A 68 8.33 -1.42 9.47
CA ALA A 68 8.53 -1.73 8.06
C ALA A 68 9.95 -1.36 7.60
N ALA A 69 10.44 -0.18 7.98
CA ALA A 69 11.80 0.25 7.64
C ALA A 69 12.88 -0.66 8.25
N ARG A 70 12.69 -1.12 9.49
CA ARG A 70 13.61 -2.06 10.16
C ARG A 70 13.64 -3.41 9.44
N GLU A 71 12.48 -3.94 9.08
CA GLU A 71 12.36 -5.24 8.40
C GLU A 71 12.88 -5.18 6.96
N LEU A 72 12.57 -4.11 6.21
CA LEU A 72 13.16 -3.88 4.89
C LEU A 72 14.69 -3.77 4.92
N LYS A 73 15.26 -3.10 5.93
CA LYS A 73 16.72 -3.09 6.13
C LYS A 73 17.28 -4.48 6.37
N ALA A 74 16.60 -5.32 7.15
CA ALA A 74 16.99 -6.70 7.36
C ALA A 74 16.94 -7.55 6.07
N LEU A 75 16.05 -7.19 5.14
CA LEU A 75 15.96 -7.77 3.78
C LEU A 75 16.99 -7.17 2.80
N GLY A 76 17.89 -6.29 3.24
CA GLY A 76 18.94 -5.70 2.41
C GLY A 76 18.53 -4.45 1.64
N VAL A 77 17.38 -3.86 1.93
CA VAL A 77 16.91 -2.62 1.29
C VAL A 77 17.66 -1.42 1.90
N GLY A 78 18.46 -0.72 1.08
CA GLY A 78 19.31 0.38 1.53
C GLY A 78 18.64 1.75 1.56
N SER A 79 17.72 2.03 0.65
CA SER A 79 17.06 3.33 0.53
C SER A 79 15.59 3.25 0.88
N ILE A 80 15.23 3.78 2.05
CA ILE A 80 13.88 3.78 2.59
C ILE A 80 13.53 5.19 3.04
N GLU A 81 12.42 5.71 2.56
CA GLU A 81 11.91 7.04 2.88
C GLU A 81 10.48 6.95 3.44
N GLN A 82 10.06 7.97 4.17
CA GLN A 82 8.68 8.09 4.63
C GLN A 82 7.96 9.22 3.89
N ILE A 83 6.71 9.00 3.54
CA ILE A 83 5.83 10.04 2.98
C ILE A 83 5.14 10.76 4.15
N PRO A 84 5.39 12.05 4.36
CA PRO A 84 4.51 12.90 5.15
C PRO A 84 3.38 13.44 4.26
N PRO A 85 2.18 13.72 4.77
CA PRO A 85 1.71 13.48 6.13
C PRO A 85 1.39 12.02 6.39
N THR A 86 1.14 11.69 7.66
CA THR A 86 0.65 10.38 8.06
C THR A 86 -0.72 10.08 7.45
N VAL A 87 -0.96 8.83 7.09
CA VAL A 87 -2.24 8.34 6.55
C VAL A 87 -2.93 7.43 7.56
N HIS A 88 -4.26 7.39 7.53
CA HIS A 88 -5.09 6.55 8.40
C HIS A 88 -5.63 5.31 7.68
N GLY A 89 -4.92 4.85 6.68
CA GLY A 89 -5.29 3.66 5.90
C GLY A 89 -5.26 3.88 4.40
N THR A 90 -5.61 2.84 3.68
CA THR A 90 -5.53 2.76 2.21
C THR A 90 -6.32 3.88 1.50
N GLU A 91 -7.38 4.40 2.11
CA GLU A 91 -8.23 5.42 1.49
C GLU A 91 -7.58 6.80 1.39
N ASP A 92 -6.58 7.07 2.23
CA ASP A 92 -5.86 8.34 2.19
C ASP A 92 -4.72 8.36 1.16
N ILE A 93 -4.22 7.19 0.76
CA ILE A 93 -3.13 7.08 -0.23
C ILE A 93 -3.43 7.85 -1.52
N PRO A 94 -4.62 7.70 -2.16
CA PRO A 94 -4.96 8.44 -3.37
C PRO A 94 -5.09 9.97 -3.17
N ARG A 95 -5.17 10.44 -1.94
CA ARG A 95 -5.22 11.89 -1.64
C ARG A 95 -3.83 12.51 -1.50
N VAL A 96 -2.85 11.69 -1.06
CA VAL A 96 -1.50 12.16 -0.74
C VAL A 96 -0.52 11.88 -1.86
N LEU A 97 -0.59 10.68 -2.43
CA LEU A 97 0.43 10.19 -3.36
C LEU A 97 0.55 11.00 -4.67
N PRO A 98 -0.55 11.52 -5.29
CA PRO A 98 -0.44 12.34 -6.49
C PRO A 98 0.40 13.61 -6.29
N ASP A 99 0.02 14.43 -5.31
CA ASP A 99 0.72 15.70 -5.02
C ASP A 99 2.16 15.44 -4.60
N TRP A 100 2.38 14.45 -3.72
CA TRP A 100 3.71 14.06 -3.30
C TRP A 100 4.59 13.61 -4.49
N SER A 101 4.02 12.85 -5.44
CA SER A 101 4.74 12.42 -6.64
C SER A 101 5.21 13.60 -7.48
N GLU A 102 4.39 14.62 -7.64
CA GLU A 102 4.74 15.85 -8.36
C GLU A 102 5.79 16.69 -7.63
N GLU A 103 5.65 16.86 -6.32
CA GLU A 103 6.63 17.55 -5.49
C GLU A 103 8.02 16.90 -5.57
N GLN A 104 8.06 15.58 -5.67
CA GLN A 104 9.29 14.79 -5.83
C GLN A 104 9.79 14.73 -7.29
N GLY A 105 9.04 15.27 -8.25
CA GLY A 105 9.39 15.22 -9.67
C GLY A 105 9.41 13.80 -10.25
N LEU A 106 8.60 12.89 -9.70
CA LEU A 106 8.54 11.50 -10.16
C LEU A 106 7.80 11.40 -11.49
N ARG A 107 8.27 10.48 -12.34
CA ARG A 107 7.61 10.10 -13.59
C ARG A 107 6.83 8.81 -13.46
N SER A 108 7.22 7.97 -12.50
CA SER A 108 6.58 6.68 -12.28
C SER A 108 6.73 6.22 -10.83
N ALA A 109 5.68 5.59 -10.29
CA ALA A 109 5.73 4.88 -9.03
C ALA A 109 4.97 3.56 -9.13
N LEU A 110 5.53 2.53 -8.51
CA LEU A 110 4.91 1.21 -8.38
C LEU A 110 4.39 1.06 -6.95
N LEU A 111 3.09 1.03 -6.80
CA LEU A 111 2.46 0.78 -5.51
C LEU A 111 2.31 -0.71 -5.27
N VAL A 112 2.91 -1.22 -4.21
CA VAL A 112 2.73 -2.59 -3.73
C VAL A 112 1.65 -2.60 -2.66
N SER A 113 0.65 -3.44 -2.82
CA SER A 113 -0.57 -3.49 -2.01
C SER A 113 -0.90 -4.92 -1.60
N PRO A 114 -1.57 -5.14 -0.47
CA PRO A 114 -2.20 -6.42 -0.19
C PRO A 114 -3.11 -6.86 -1.33
N SER A 115 -3.24 -8.17 -1.50
CA SER A 115 -4.01 -8.71 -2.63
C SER A 115 -5.50 -8.42 -2.54
N ASP A 116 -6.08 -8.41 -1.34
CA ASP A 116 -7.51 -8.27 -1.08
C ASP A 116 -8.11 -6.94 -1.57
N HIS A 117 -7.38 -5.83 -1.47
CA HIS A 117 -7.89 -4.52 -1.86
C HIS A 117 -7.13 -3.84 -3.02
N SER A 118 -6.21 -4.54 -3.67
CA SER A 118 -5.40 -3.98 -4.77
C SER A 118 -6.26 -3.44 -5.93
N ARG A 119 -7.37 -4.11 -6.26
CA ARG A 119 -8.30 -3.64 -7.31
C ARG A 119 -9.01 -2.34 -6.94
N ARG A 120 -9.48 -2.21 -5.70
CA ARG A 120 -10.13 -0.98 -5.23
C ARG A 120 -9.13 0.17 -5.20
N LEU A 121 -7.95 -0.07 -4.66
CA LEU A 121 -6.88 0.92 -4.60
C LEU A 121 -6.45 1.39 -6.00
N ARG A 122 -6.30 0.47 -6.96
CA ARG A 122 -6.00 0.81 -8.35
C ARG A 122 -7.03 1.75 -8.96
N ARG A 123 -8.34 1.49 -8.75
CA ARG A 123 -9.41 2.37 -9.23
C ARG A 123 -9.33 3.77 -8.60
N MET A 124 -9.14 3.83 -7.29
CA MET A 124 -9.03 5.10 -6.56
C MET A 124 -7.82 5.91 -7.04
N LEU A 125 -6.66 5.27 -7.19
CA LEU A 125 -5.45 5.91 -7.72
C LEU A 125 -5.61 6.38 -9.17
N HIS A 126 -6.20 5.55 -10.03
CA HIS A 126 -6.44 5.94 -11.43
C HIS A 126 -7.29 7.22 -11.53
N ARG A 127 -8.29 7.39 -10.65
CA ARG A 127 -9.06 8.64 -10.56
C ARG A 127 -8.22 9.82 -10.06
N ALA A 128 -7.48 9.59 -8.97
CA ALA A 128 -6.68 10.63 -8.33
C ALA A 128 -5.57 11.16 -9.25
N MET A 129 -5.00 10.29 -10.09
CA MET A 129 -3.91 10.62 -11.01
C MET A 129 -4.34 11.26 -12.32
N LYS A 130 -5.65 11.49 -12.54
CA LYS A 130 -6.18 11.91 -13.84
C LYS A 130 -5.59 13.22 -14.36
N ASP A 131 -5.23 14.12 -13.45
CA ASP A 131 -4.69 15.45 -13.76
C ASP A 131 -3.20 15.58 -13.37
N HIS A 132 -2.52 14.46 -13.06
CA HIS A 132 -1.13 14.40 -12.65
C HIS A 132 -0.27 13.71 -13.70
N HIS A 133 1.03 14.06 -13.74
CA HIS A 133 1.95 13.59 -14.78
C HIS A 133 2.59 12.22 -14.47
N ALA A 134 2.72 11.86 -13.18
CA ALA A 134 3.33 10.61 -12.79
C ALA A 134 2.45 9.41 -13.15
N ARG A 135 3.05 8.37 -13.69
CA ARG A 135 2.36 7.10 -13.94
C ARG A 135 2.40 6.24 -12.67
N LEU A 136 1.21 5.90 -12.14
CA LEU A 136 1.10 4.95 -11.03
C LEU A 136 0.59 3.60 -11.52
N THR A 137 1.30 2.55 -11.11
CA THR A 137 0.91 1.16 -11.33
C THR A 137 0.72 0.46 -9.99
N VAL A 138 -0.12 -0.56 -9.94
CA VAL A 138 -0.43 -1.31 -8.71
C VAL A 138 -0.06 -2.77 -8.89
N ARG A 139 0.74 -3.27 -7.97
CA ARG A 139 1.13 -4.66 -7.83
C ARG A 139 0.56 -5.24 -6.55
N SER A 140 -0.15 -6.35 -6.62
CA SER A 140 -0.55 -7.08 -5.42
C SER A 140 0.62 -7.90 -4.88
N ALA A 141 0.80 -7.90 -3.56
CA ALA A 141 1.82 -8.71 -2.91
C ALA A 141 1.42 -10.20 -2.94
N PRO A 142 2.24 -11.07 -3.54
CA PRO A 142 1.93 -12.51 -3.63
C PRO A 142 2.02 -13.22 -2.28
N TYR A 143 2.67 -12.59 -1.30
CA TYR A 143 2.81 -13.11 0.06
C TYR A 143 1.66 -12.74 1.00
N SER A 144 0.64 -12.05 0.48
CA SER A 144 -0.54 -11.63 1.25
C SER A 144 -1.25 -12.83 1.89
N VAL A 145 -1.71 -12.65 3.13
CA VAL A 145 -2.46 -13.69 3.85
C VAL A 145 -3.76 -14.04 3.14
N PHE A 146 -4.34 -13.07 2.44
CA PHE A 146 -5.53 -13.32 1.61
C PHE A 146 -5.14 -14.05 0.32
N ASP A 147 -5.60 -15.31 0.20
CA ASP A 147 -5.46 -16.12 -1.01
C ASP A 147 -6.69 -15.91 -1.92
N PRO A 148 -6.54 -15.23 -3.06
CA PRO A 148 -7.66 -14.93 -3.97
C PRO A 148 -8.24 -16.17 -4.66
N ASP A 149 -7.50 -17.26 -4.68
CA ASP A 149 -7.91 -18.51 -5.34
C ASP A 149 -8.52 -19.51 -4.36
N ARG A 150 -8.43 -19.25 -3.05
CA ARG A 150 -8.91 -20.14 -1.98
C ARG A 150 -9.57 -19.39 -0.81
N TRP A 151 -10.02 -18.15 -1.02
CA TRP A 151 -10.61 -17.31 0.02
C TRP A 151 -11.79 -17.95 0.76
N TRP A 152 -12.54 -18.84 0.10
CA TRP A 152 -13.70 -19.53 0.70
C TRP A 152 -13.32 -20.67 1.66
N GLU A 153 -12.05 -21.06 1.74
CA GLU A 153 -11.58 -22.13 2.62
C GLU A 153 -11.34 -21.67 4.06
N SER A 154 -11.30 -20.37 4.31
CA SER A 154 -11.09 -19.82 5.64
C SER A 154 -12.16 -18.79 6.02
N HIS A 155 -12.47 -18.72 7.31
CA HIS A 155 -13.39 -17.71 7.83
C HIS A 155 -12.90 -16.28 7.55
N ASP A 156 -11.61 -16.03 7.72
CA ASP A 156 -11.02 -14.72 7.49
C ASP A 156 -11.00 -14.37 6.00
N GLY A 157 -10.73 -15.32 5.12
CA GLY A 157 -10.83 -15.13 3.66
C GLY A 157 -12.25 -14.76 3.23
N ILE A 158 -13.25 -15.48 3.71
CA ILE A 158 -14.68 -15.18 3.44
C ILE A 158 -15.01 -13.76 3.91
N ARG A 159 -14.67 -13.43 5.14
CA ARG A 159 -14.92 -12.11 5.71
C ARG A 159 -14.25 -11.00 4.90
N THR A 160 -12.99 -11.17 4.56
CA THR A 160 -12.20 -10.21 3.80
C THR A 160 -12.81 -9.99 2.41
N GLU A 161 -13.14 -11.07 1.67
CA GLU A 161 -13.76 -10.97 0.34
C GLU A 161 -15.08 -10.20 0.39
N PHE A 162 -15.96 -10.49 1.35
CA PHE A 162 -17.25 -9.80 1.45
C PHE A 162 -17.08 -8.32 1.82
N VAL A 163 -16.22 -7.99 2.78
CA VAL A 163 -16.00 -6.61 3.21
C VAL A 163 -15.37 -5.77 2.09
N GLU A 164 -14.36 -6.30 1.40
CA GLU A 164 -13.71 -5.57 0.30
C GLU A 164 -14.60 -5.50 -0.95
N LEU A 165 -15.42 -6.51 -1.20
CA LEU A 165 -16.42 -6.45 -2.28
C LEU A 165 -17.48 -5.37 -2.00
N GLU A 166 -17.96 -5.24 -0.77
CA GLU A 166 -18.87 -4.16 -0.36
C GLU A 166 -18.23 -2.78 -0.58
N LYS A 167 -17.00 -2.59 -0.11
CA LYS A 167 -16.27 -1.33 -0.31
C LYS A 167 -16.05 -1.01 -1.80
N LEU A 168 -15.69 -2.02 -2.59
CA LEU A 168 -15.53 -1.86 -4.04
C LEU A 168 -16.86 -1.48 -4.71
N LEU A 169 -17.95 -2.12 -4.32
CA LEU A 169 -19.29 -1.81 -4.84
C LEU A 169 -19.70 -0.37 -4.51
N LEU A 170 -19.48 0.05 -3.27
CA LEU A 170 -19.74 1.43 -2.85
C LEU A 170 -18.87 2.44 -3.63
N ASP A 171 -17.61 2.11 -3.90
CA ASP A 171 -16.74 2.95 -4.74
C ASP A 171 -17.27 3.05 -6.18
N VAL A 172 -17.70 1.94 -6.77
CA VAL A 172 -18.29 1.91 -8.12
C VAL A 172 -19.61 2.71 -8.18
N MET A 173 -20.46 2.58 -7.15
CA MET A 173 -21.72 3.33 -7.09
C MET A 173 -21.51 4.84 -6.96
N ARG A 174 -20.52 5.25 -6.19
CA ARG A 174 -20.17 6.68 -6.00
C ARG A 174 -19.44 7.26 -7.20
N HIS A 175 -18.72 6.44 -7.94
CA HIS A 175 -17.85 6.82 -9.05
C HIS A 175 -18.01 5.83 -10.23
N PRO A 176 -19.15 5.85 -10.93
CA PRO A 176 -19.46 4.85 -11.97
C PRO A 176 -18.57 4.96 -13.21
N ILE A 177 -17.96 6.13 -13.45
CA ILE A 177 -17.09 6.39 -14.59
C ILE A 177 -15.69 6.68 -14.09
N SER A 178 -14.89 5.64 -13.97
CA SER A 178 -13.46 5.78 -13.58
C SER A 178 -12.62 4.72 -14.26
#